data_467fede9004ce226312168fc40b39631
#
_entry.id   467fede9004ce226312168fc40b39631
#
_cell.length_a   1.000
_cell.length_b   1.000
_cell.length_c   1.000
_cell.angle_alpha   90.00
_cell.angle_beta   90.00
_cell.angle_gamma   90.00
#
_symmetry.space_group_name_H-M   'P 1'
#
loop_
_entity.id
_entity.type
_entity.pdbx_description
1 polymer ?
#
loop_
_entity_poly.entity_id
_entity_poly.type
_entity_poly.pdbx_seq_one_letter_code
_entity_poly.pdbx_strand_id
1 'polypeptide(L)'
;MKRIEYKWLALALLWVAFFLQQGTRQIYGPLLGSIQASIGATDVQLGLVSTVFTLVYGLTIPFAGFAADLFSRKWMVVVGVAIFCAGILTSGFVTCIGALVVTYGLVNGFGQPFYYPSSTSLISQLHADTKATALSLLQLGMYGGVIGCSWLAGWFAGLGTEGWRLPFKTLGVLGLLWSLVLALTLKNTQPPQPSQPPQPSQPPQPSQLLFSALRAMFSKPAAVLIALALGMEVYVDVGFKTWMPNYLSETFGVSKASAGLNAVLWHYLGAALGIVVGSRLGDRLVKRIPTVRFWIIGGGLLLGAPFIFLMSRATTYLTCCLAMFLFGVFRGAYDSNNFAAFFDVVEPRYHASAAGFNLMIAFLFGCFSPTVLGWTKAHYSMSTGLATLAGAYFVGFVLLAFASRIYRPQNLSQTNTSK
;
A
#
# COMPACT_ATOMS: atom_id res chain seq x y z
N MET A 1 9.53 37.23 -11.81
CA MET A 1 9.21 35.85 -11.36
C MET A 1 7.71 35.78 -11.17
N LYS A 2 6.98 34.93 -11.95
CA LYS A 2 5.54 34.70 -11.74
C LYS A 2 5.34 34.12 -10.34
N ARG A 3 4.48 34.72 -9.52
CA ARG A 3 4.10 34.16 -8.21
C ARG A 3 3.57 32.75 -8.44
N ILE A 4 4.20 31.76 -7.82
CA ILE A 4 3.70 30.37 -7.83
C ILE A 4 2.32 30.42 -7.17
N GLU A 5 1.29 30.00 -7.88
CA GLU A 5 -0.05 29.89 -7.30
C GLU A 5 -0.02 28.93 -6.12
N TYR A 6 -0.66 29.27 -5.02
CA TYR A 6 -0.65 28.48 -3.78
C TYR A 6 -0.96 26.99 -3.99
N LYS A 7 -1.85 26.66 -4.95
CA LYS A 7 -2.21 25.29 -5.27
C LYS A 7 -1.00 24.41 -5.66
N TRP A 8 -0.06 24.96 -6.45
CA TRP A 8 1.15 24.24 -6.87
C TRP A 8 2.18 24.14 -5.74
N LEU A 9 2.27 25.16 -4.89
CA LEU A 9 3.09 25.11 -3.68
C LEU A 9 2.57 24.02 -2.73
N ALA A 10 1.27 23.97 -2.48
CA ALA A 10 0.64 22.94 -1.65
C ALA A 10 0.87 21.53 -2.21
N LEU A 11 0.76 21.36 -3.53
CA LEU A 11 1.08 20.07 -4.19
C LEU A 11 2.55 19.69 -3.98
N ALA A 12 3.49 20.60 -4.14
CA ALA A 12 4.92 20.32 -3.93
C ALA A 12 5.21 19.94 -2.47
N LEU A 13 4.61 20.64 -1.52
CA LEU A 13 4.74 20.34 -0.09
C LEU A 13 4.19 18.94 0.25
N LEU A 14 3.03 18.61 -0.28
CA LEU A 14 2.41 17.29 -0.09
C LEU A 14 3.18 16.20 -0.86
N TRP A 15 3.75 16.50 -2.01
CA TRP A 15 4.59 15.56 -2.77
C TRP A 15 5.81 15.10 -1.95
N VAL A 16 6.53 16.04 -1.30
CA VAL A 16 7.66 15.69 -0.42
C VAL A 16 7.20 14.86 0.78
N ALA A 17 6.05 15.20 1.37
CA ALA A 17 5.50 14.42 2.47
C ALA A 17 5.14 12.99 2.03
N PHE A 18 4.62 12.80 0.81
CA PHE A 18 4.32 11.48 0.26
C PHE A 18 5.58 10.68 -0.07
N PHE A 19 6.61 11.35 -0.62
CA PHE A 19 7.93 10.78 -0.79
C PHE A 19 8.49 10.25 0.55
N LEU A 20 8.44 11.05 1.61
CA LEU A 20 8.91 10.66 2.94
C LEU A 20 8.07 9.51 3.51
N GLN A 21 6.74 9.56 3.39
CA GLN A 21 5.86 8.52 3.90
C GLN A 21 6.17 7.16 3.27
N GLN A 22 6.22 7.11 1.94
CA GLN A 22 6.47 5.87 1.22
C GLN A 22 7.94 5.42 1.36
N GLY A 23 8.86 6.39 1.39
CA GLY A 23 10.26 6.13 1.60
C GLY A 23 10.53 5.50 2.96
N THR A 24 10.01 6.07 4.04
CA THR A 24 10.19 5.55 5.41
C THR A 24 9.59 4.16 5.60
N ARG A 25 8.54 3.83 4.87
CA ARG A 25 7.97 2.48 4.85
C ARG A 25 8.89 1.47 4.17
N GLN A 26 9.62 1.90 3.14
CA GLN A 26 10.42 1.00 2.30
C GLN A 26 11.84 0.77 2.81
N ILE A 27 12.37 1.59 3.74
CA ILE A 27 13.74 1.41 4.22
C ILE A 27 13.94 0.12 5.03
N TYR A 28 12.91 -0.44 5.64
CA TYR A 28 13.02 -1.56 6.56
C TYR A 28 13.60 -2.83 5.90
N GLY A 29 13.08 -3.23 4.73
CA GLY A 29 13.51 -4.43 4.02
C GLY A 29 15.02 -4.49 3.71
N PRO A 30 15.63 -3.46 3.08
CA PRO A 30 17.06 -3.42 2.81
C PRO A 30 17.95 -3.46 4.06
N LEU A 31 17.41 -3.09 5.25
CA LEU A 31 18.15 -3.01 6.50
C LEU A 31 18.10 -4.28 7.35
N LEU A 32 17.26 -5.27 7.02
CA LEU A 32 17.01 -6.47 7.83
C LEU A 32 18.28 -7.17 8.28
N GLY A 33 19.18 -7.50 7.35
CA GLY A 33 20.42 -8.20 7.67
C GLY A 33 21.36 -7.38 8.57
N SER A 34 21.38 -6.04 8.43
CA SER A 34 22.19 -5.17 9.31
C SER A 34 21.56 -5.02 10.70
N ILE A 35 20.25 -4.93 10.78
CA ILE A 35 19.50 -4.93 12.04
C ILE A 35 19.75 -6.27 12.78
N GLN A 36 19.64 -7.39 12.07
CA GLN A 36 19.90 -8.72 12.61
C GLN A 36 21.28 -8.83 13.23
N ALA A 37 22.31 -8.39 12.51
CA ALA A 37 23.69 -8.43 12.97
C ALA A 37 23.96 -7.50 14.17
N SER A 38 23.28 -6.33 14.22
CA SER A 38 23.51 -5.33 15.27
C SER A 38 22.83 -5.66 16.60
N ILE A 39 21.56 -6.10 16.57
CA ILE A 39 20.76 -6.31 17.80
C ILE A 39 20.48 -7.79 18.11
N GLY A 40 21.04 -8.72 17.33
CA GLY A 40 20.88 -10.17 17.55
C GLY A 40 19.45 -10.68 17.36
N ALA A 41 18.64 -10.02 16.52
CA ALA A 41 17.25 -10.42 16.30
C ALA A 41 17.16 -11.69 15.45
N THR A 42 16.14 -12.52 15.72
CA THR A 42 15.84 -13.68 14.87
C THR A 42 15.05 -13.25 13.62
N ASP A 43 15.08 -14.07 12.56
CA ASP A 43 14.29 -13.81 11.33
C ASP A 43 12.78 -13.67 11.62
N VAL A 44 12.25 -14.47 12.55
CA VAL A 44 10.85 -14.39 12.99
C VAL A 44 10.55 -13.03 13.66
N GLN A 45 11.46 -12.57 14.52
CA GLN A 45 11.30 -11.28 15.21
C GLN A 45 11.37 -10.10 14.23
N LEU A 46 12.25 -10.17 13.22
CA LEU A 46 12.30 -9.17 12.15
C LEU A 46 11.00 -9.17 11.33
N GLY A 47 10.48 -10.33 10.99
CA GLY A 47 9.17 -10.44 10.35
C GLY A 47 8.04 -9.85 11.20
N LEU A 48 8.07 -10.07 12.53
CA LEU A 48 7.07 -9.55 13.47
C LEU A 48 6.99 -8.01 13.48
N VAL A 49 8.12 -7.32 13.38
CA VAL A 49 8.14 -5.84 13.28
C VAL A 49 7.31 -5.36 12.10
N SER A 50 7.49 -5.96 10.91
CA SER A 50 6.73 -5.63 9.71
C SER A 50 5.26 -6.08 9.81
N THR A 51 5.01 -7.22 10.48
CA THR A 51 3.65 -7.70 10.77
C THR A 51 2.89 -6.70 11.64
N VAL A 52 3.49 -6.24 12.75
CA VAL A 52 2.85 -5.25 13.65
C VAL A 52 2.61 -3.93 12.92
N PHE A 53 3.59 -3.45 12.13
CA PHE A 53 3.41 -2.27 11.31
C PHE A 53 2.19 -2.40 10.38
N THR A 54 2.10 -3.50 9.64
CA THR A 54 1.04 -3.74 8.66
C THR A 54 -0.32 -3.91 9.32
N LEU A 55 -0.37 -4.59 10.47
CA LEU A 55 -1.57 -4.77 11.27
C LEU A 55 -2.12 -3.44 11.79
N VAL A 56 -1.26 -2.64 12.42
CA VAL A 56 -1.65 -1.33 12.99
C VAL A 56 -2.07 -0.38 11.86
N TYR A 57 -1.31 -0.37 10.76
CA TYR A 57 -1.65 0.40 9.56
C TYR A 57 -3.05 0.03 9.06
N GLY A 58 -3.33 -1.25 8.87
CA GLY A 58 -4.63 -1.75 8.38
C GLY A 58 -5.80 -1.39 9.31
N LEU A 59 -5.63 -1.62 10.62
CA LEU A 59 -6.63 -1.27 11.62
C LEU A 59 -6.92 0.24 11.67
N THR A 60 -5.92 1.08 11.41
CA THR A 60 -6.05 2.54 11.49
C THR A 60 -6.71 3.15 10.24
N ILE A 61 -6.67 2.49 9.07
CA ILE A 61 -7.20 3.04 7.79
C ILE A 61 -8.64 3.57 7.90
N PRO A 62 -9.64 2.81 8.40
CA PRO A 62 -11.02 3.30 8.47
C PRO A 62 -11.15 4.53 9.38
N PHE A 63 -10.40 4.55 10.48
CA PHE A 63 -10.40 5.67 11.43
C PHE A 63 -9.73 6.91 10.84
N ALA A 64 -8.66 6.74 10.08
CA ALA A 64 -7.97 7.84 9.41
C ALA A 64 -8.85 8.50 8.34
N GLY A 65 -9.60 7.72 7.57
CA GLY A 65 -10.59 8.21 6.62
C GLY A 65 -11.69 9.01 7.31
N PHE A 66 -12.26 8.47 8.36
CA PHE A 66 -13.29 9.13 9.17
C PHE A 66 -12.77 10.43 9.83
N ALA A 67 -11.58 10.39 10.41
CA ALA A 67 -10.96 11.56 11.00
C ALA A 67 -10.68 12.67 9.97
N ALA A 68 -10.33 12.31 8.72
CA ALA A 68 -10.13 13.28 7.64
C ALA A 68 -11.42 14.03 7.24
N ASP A 69 -12.58 13.44 7.49
CA ASP A 69 -13.88 14.07 7.24
C ASP A 69 -14.34 14.97 8.41
N LEU A 70 -13.92 14.66 9.64
CA LEU A 70 -14.31 15.41 10.85
C LEU A 70 -13.35 16.55 11.20
N PHE A 71 -12.06 16.34 11.01
CA PHE A 71 -11.03 17.27 11.42
C PHE A 71 -10.44 18.04 10.23
N SER A 72 -9.69 19.08 10.54
CA SER A 72 -8.95 19.85 9.55
C SER A 72 -7.95 18.96 8.80
N ARG A 73 -8.08 18.88 7.48
CA ARG A 73 -7.19 18.08 6.61
C ARG A 73 -5.73 18.46 6.74
N LYS A 74 -5.45 19.77 6.91
CA LYS A 74 -4.11 20.27 7.21
C LYS A 74 -3.54 19.56 8.45
N TRP A 75 -4.26 19.62 9.56
CA TRP A 75 -3.76 19.07 10.82
C TRP A 75 -3.68 17.56 10.80
N MET A 76 -4.57 16.88 10.08
CA MET A 76 -4.46 15.43 9.88
C MET A 76 -3.17 15.04 9.16
N VAL A 77 -2.80 15.78 8.08
CA VAL A 77 -1.53 15.59 7.38
C VAL A 77 -0.34 15.87 8.31
N VAL A 78 -0.34 17.03 8.98
CA VAL A 78 0.77 17.47 9.84
C VAL A 78 1.02 16.50 10.98
N VAL A 79 -0.03 16.14 11.72
CA VAL A 79 0.06 15.23 12.88
C VAL A 79 0.42 13.81 12.42
N GLY A 80 -0.17 13.33 11.32
CA GLY A 80 0.18 12.03 10.76
C GLY A 80 1.66 11.95 10.39
N VAL A 81 2.19 12.98 9.68
CA VAL A 81 3.62 13.07 9.32
C VAL A 81 4.50 13.14 10.57
N ALA A 82 4.12 13.93 11.57
CA ALA A 82 4.87 14.05 12.82
C ALA A 82 4.95 12.71 13.56
N ILE A 83 3.82 12.01 13.70
CA ILE A 83 3.75 10.72 14.41
C ILE A 83 4.62 9.67 13.71
N PHE A 84 4.44 9.45 12.39
CA PHE A 84 5.21 8.40 11.74
C PHE A 84 6.70 8.75 11.67
N CYS A 85 7.07 10.01 11.48
CA CYS A 85 8.48 10.42 11.49
C CYS A 85 9.12 10.36 12.88
N ALA A 86 8.37 10.61 13.96
CA ALA A 86 8.83 10.38 15.31
C ALA A 86 9.10 8.88 15.56
N GLY A 87 8.20 7.99 15.11
CA GLY A 87 8.40 6.55 15.14
C GLY A 87 9.65 6.12 14.37
N ILE A 88 9.87 6.68 13.18
CA ILE A 88 11.07 6.44 12.37
C ILE A 88 12.33 6.94 13.10
N LEU A 89 12.34 8.19 13.56
CA LEU A 89 13.50 8.75 14.26
C LEU A 89 13.89 7.91 15.48
N THR A 90 12.92 7.59 16.33
CA THR A 90 13.15 6.80 17.54
C THR A 90 13.63 5.38 17.21
N SER A 91 13.19 4.79 16.09
CA SER A 91 13.70 3.49 15.61
C SER A 91 15.21 3.50 15.34
N GLY A 92 15.80 4.63 14.99
CA GLY A 92 17.25 4.77 14.82
C GLY A 92 18.07 4.73 16.11
N PHE A 93 17.45 4.72 17.28
CA PHE A 93 18.12 4.70 18.59
C PHE A 93 17.88 3.41 19.38
N VAL A 94 17.04 2.51 18.89
CA VAL A 94 16.69 1.28 19.61
C VAL A 94 17.87 0.33 19.72
N THR A 95 17.92 -0.42 20.84
CA THR A 95 18.95 -1.42 21.14
C THR A 95 18.39 -2.83 21.25
N CYS A 96 17.07 -2.98 21.20
CA CYS A 96 16.41 -4.27 21.25
C CYS A 96 15.21 -4.33 20.29
N ILE A 97 14.84 -5.54 19.91
CA ILE A 97 13.76 -5.78 18.94
C ILE A 97 12.39 -5.31 19.46
N GLY A 98 12.11 -5.44 20.77
CA GLY A 98 10.86 -4.98 21.37
C GLY A 98 10.66 -3.47 21.20
N ALA A 99 11.72 -2.67 21.38
CA ALA A 99 11.67 -1.23 21.13
C ALA A 99 11.41 -0.93 19.64
N LEU A 100 12.00 -1.71 18.72
CA LEU A 100 11.76 -1.56 17.27
C LEU A 100 10.30 -1.92 16.89
N VAL A 101 9.71 -2.93 17.52
CA VAL A 101 8.27 -3.26 17.35
C VAL A 101 7.40 -2.07 17.77
N VAL A 102 7.73 -1.42 18.88
CA VAL A 102 6.96 -0.25 19.35
C VAL A 102 7.18 0.95 18.43
N THR A 103 8.42 1.32 18.16
CA THR A 103 8.71 2.57 17.43
C THR A 103 8.36 2.47 15.94
N TYR A 104 8.84 1.43 15.26
CA TYR A 104 8.56 1.21 13.84
C TYR A 104 7.19 0.56 13.62
N GLY A 105 6.86 -0.48 14.38
CA GLY A 105 5.60 -1.22 14.20
C GLY A 105 4.38 -0.40 14.63
N LEU A 106 4.31 -0.01 15.90
CA LEU A 106 3.13 0.66 16.45
C LEU A 106 3.09 2.15 16.07
N VAL A 107 4.10 2.94 16.44
CA VAL A 107 4.04 4.41 16.29
C VAL A 107 4.05 4.82 14.82
N ASN A 108 4.99 4.30 14.03
CA ASN A 108 5.03 4.59 12.60
C ASN A 108 3.80 4.01 11.87
N GLY A 109 3.38 2.77 12.18
CA GLY A 109 2.20 2.14 11.60
C GLY A 109 0.91 2.91 11.87
N PHE A 110 0.75 3.49 13.06
CA PHE A 110 -0.41 4.31 13.42
C PHE A 110 -0.43 5.66 12.69
N GLY A 111 0.71 6.33 12.56
CA GLY A 111 0.77 7.68 11.95
C GLY A 111 0.54 7.70 10.43
N GLN A 112 0.94 6.66 9.71
CA GLN A 112 0.95 6.65 8.26
C GLN A 112 -0.42 6.76 7.57
N PRO A 113 -1.50 6.09 8.02
CA PRO A 113 -2.80 6.14 7.34
C PRO A 113 -3.45 7.53 7.28
N PHE A 114 -3.10 8.45 8.19
CA PHE A 114 -3.70 9.79 8.23
C PHE A 114 -3.27 10.69 7.07
N TYR A 115 -2.16 10.39 6.42
CA TYR A 115 -1.63 11.23 5.35
C TYR A 115 -2.46 11.15 4.06
N TYR A 116 -2.66 9.94 3.50
CA TYR A 116 -3.13 9.77 2.13
C TYR A 116 -4.57 10.29 1.90
N PRO A 117 -5.59 9.94 2.71
CA PRO A 117 -6.94 10.45 2.49
C PRO A 117 -7.02 11.97 2.67
N SER A 118 -6.29 12.52 3.63
CA SER A 118 -6.28 13.97 3.90
C SER A 118 -5.58 14.75 2.79
N SER A 119 -4.43 14.29 2.30
CA SER A 119 -3.66 14.93 1.23
C SER A 119 -4.37 14.89 -0.12
N THR A 120 -4.93 13.75 -0.51
CA THR A 120 -5.68 13.62 -1.77
C THR A 120 -6.95 14.45 -1.76
N SER A 121 -7.64 14.54 -0.63
CA SER A 121 -8.81 15.39 -0.46
C SER A 121 -8.44 16.88 -0.57
N LEU A 122 -7.34 17.30 0.08
CA LEU A 122 -6.84 18.69 0.02
C LEU A 122 -6.44 19.07 -1.42
N ILE A 123 -5.69 18.20 -2.12
CA ILE A 123 -5.29 18.43 -3.52
C ILE A 123 -6.53 18.51 -4.42
N SER A 124 -7.51 17.63 -4.22
CA SER A 124 -8.73 17.61 -5.03
C SER A 124 -9.54 18.92 -4.91
N GLN A 125 -9.49 19.58 -3.75
CA GLN A 125 -10.14 20.88 -3.55
C GLN A 125 -9.35 22.04 -4.18
N LEU A 126 -8.03 22.03 -4.03
CA LEU A 126 -7.17 23.10 -4.54
C LEU A 126 -7.01 23.06 -6.06
N HIS A 127 -7.15 21.89 -6.67
CA HIS A 127 -6.94 21.64 -8.10
C HIS A 127 -8.23 21.18 -8.80
N ALA A 128 -9.35 21.91 -8.62
CA ALA A 128 -10.62 21.57 -9.24
C ALA A 128 -10.48 21.34 -10.77
N ASP A 129 -9.78 22.26 -11.46
CA ASP A 129 -9.59 22.21 -12.92
C ASP A 129 -8.47 21.25 -13.38
N THR A 130 -7.52 20.92 -12.50
CA THR A 130 -6.32 20.12 -12.81
C THR A 130 -6.17 18.92 -11.88
N LYS A 131 -7.27 18.41 -11.35
CA LYS A 131 -7.31 17.36 -10.32
C LYS A 131 -6.55 16.09 -10.73
N ALA A 132 -6.82 15.57 -11.93
CA ALA A 132 -6.16 14.35 -12.41
C ALA A 132 -4.64 14.52 -12.52
N THR A 133 -4.19 15.65 -13.09
CA THR A 133 -2.76 15.98 -13.22
C THR A 133 -2.10 16.10 -11.85
N ALA A 134 -2.72 16.82 -10.91
CA ALA A 134 -2.17 17.01 -9.57
C ALA A 134 -2.05 15.70 -8.79
N LEU A 135 -3.07 14.83 -8.85
CA LEU A 135 -3.02 13.50 -8.23
C LEU A 135 -1.99 12.59 -8.89
N SER A 136 -1.83 12.65 -10.21
CA SER A 136 -0.79 11.89 -10.91
C SER A 136 0.62 12.36 -10.53
N LEU A 137 0.83 13.67 -10.41
CA LEU A 137 2.09 14.23 -9.92
C LEU A 137 2.37 13.80 -8.49
N LEU A 138 1.36 13.83 -7.60
CA LEU A 138 1.50 13.32 -6.24
C LEU A 138 1.98 11.87 -6.24
N GLN A 139 1.42 11.03 -7.12
CA GLN A 139 1.78 9.60 -7.21
C GLN A 139 3.25 9.38 -7.60
N LEU A 140 3.87 10.30 -8.38
CA LEU A 140 5.31 10.24 -8.65
C LEU A 140 6.15 10.37 -7.38
N GLY A 141 5.66 11.10 -6.36
CA GLY A 141 6.30 11.16 -5.05
C GLY A 141 6.36 9.79 -4.36
N MET A 142 5.30 8.98 -4.48
CA MET A 142 5.31 7.60 -3.98
C MET A 142 6.42 6.78 -4.63
N TYR A 143 6.47 6.73 -5.96
CA TYR A 143 7.49 5.94 -6.68
C TYR A 143 8.91 6.41 -6.36
N GLY A 144 9.12 7.73 -6.34
CA GLY A 144 10.39 8.34 -5.94
C GLY A 144 10.81 7.94 -4.52
N GLY A 145 9.90 8.00 -3.57
CA GLY A 145 10.11 7.62 -2.17
C GLY A 145 10.46 6.14 -2.03
N VAL A 146 9.68 5.26 -2.65
CA VAL A 146 9.91 3.81 -2.59
C VAL A 146 11.27 3.44 -3.19
N ILE A 147 11.54 3.86 -4.41
CA ILE A 147 12.76 3.48 -5.14
C ILE A 147 14.00 4.15 -4.52
N GLY A 148 13.94 5.47 -4.30
CA GLY A 148 15.07 6.25 -3.80
C GLY A 148 15.46 5.88 -2.37
N CYS A 149 14.49 5.74 -1.47
CA CYS A 149 14.78 5.40 -0.07
C CYS A 149 15.18 3.92 0.10
N SER A 150 14.68 3.01 -0.74
CA SER A 150 15.13 1.61 -0.73
C SER A 150 16.61 1.49 -1.12
N TRP A 151 17.03 2.22 -2.16
CA TRP A 151 18.44 2.32 -2.55
C TRP A 151 19.28 2.97 -1.44
N LEU A 152 18.84 4.11 -0.92
CA LEU A 152 19.52 4.86 0.13
C LEU A 152 19.73 4.01 1.39
N ALA A 153 18.69 3.28 1.81
CA ALA A 153 18.77 2.38 2.97
C ALA A 153 19.81 1.28 2.75
N GLY A 154 19.82 0.65 1.58
CA GLY A 154 20.81 -0.35 1.23
C GLY A 154 22.24 0.22 1.20
N TRP A 155 22.41 1.46 0.71
CA TRP A 155 23.71 2.14 0.73
C TRP A 155 24.20 2.39 2.15
N PHE A 156 23.38 2.94 3.03
CA PHE A 156 23.73 3.13 4.43
C PHE A 156 24.00 1.80 5.16
N ALA A 157 23.25 0.74 4.83
CA ALA A 157 23.50 -0.59 5.40
C ALA A 157 24.88 -1.15 5.03
N GLY A 158 25.49 -0.66 3.95
CA GLY A 158 26.86 -0.99 3.53
C GLY A 158 27.95 -0.28 4.31
N LEU A 159 27.65 0.76 5.10
CA LEU A 159 28.64 1.57 5.83
C LEU A 159 29.09 0.95 7.18
N GLY A 160 28.69 -0.28 7.46
CA GLY A 160 29.06 -0.99 8.70
C GLY A 160 27.87 -1.51 9.50
N THR A 161 28.15 -2.14 10.63
CA THR A 161 27.12 -2.82 11.44
C THR A 161 26.05 -1.88 11.98
N GLU A 162 26.39 -0.64 12.30
CA GLU A 162 25.46 0.39 12.80
C GLU A 162 24.92 1.33 11.70
N GLY A 163 25.33 1.12 10.45
CA GLY A 163 24.90 1.94 9.30
C GLY A 163 23.38 1.95 9.10
N TRP A 164 22.69 0.89 9.51
CA TRP A 164 21.24 0.78 9.43
C TRP A 164 20.47 1.85 10.23
N ARG A 165 21.08 2.44 11.25
CA ARG A 165 20.46 3.50 12.07
C ARG A 165 20.37 4.83 11.35
N LEU A 166 21.27 5.09 10.39
CA LEU A 166 21.34 6.37 9.68
C LEU A 166 20.10 6.70 8.88
N PRO A 167 19.52 5.79 8.04
CA PRO A 167 18.29 6.08 7.33
C PRO A 167 17.12 6.43 8.26
N PHE A 168 17.00 5.73 9.38
CA PHE A 168 15.97 6.03 10.37
C PHE A 168 16.15 7.43 10.99
N LYS A 169 17.37 7.78 11.39
CA LYS A 169 17.68 9.09 11.99
C LYS A 169 17.51 10.21 10.98
N THR A 170 18.08 10.07 9.76
CA THR A 170 18.06 11.13 8.75
C THR A 170 16.65 11.38 8.23
N LEU A 171 15.91 10.34 7.82
CA LEU A 171 14.54 10.50 7.33
C LEU A 171 13.58 10.92 8.45
N GLY A 172 13.81 10.45 9.68
CA GLY A 172 13.01 10.87 10.83
C GLY A 172 13.16 12.35 11.14
N VAL A 173 14.39 12.87 11.20
CA VAL A 173 14.66 14.31 11.41
C VAL A 173 14.11 15.14 10.25
N LEU A 174 14.44 14.77 9.01
CA LEU A 174 13.93 15.49 7.83
C LEU A 174 12.41 15.51 7.80
N GLY A 175 11.75 14.42 8.16
CA GLY A 175 10.30 14.36 8.19
C GLY A 175 9.66 15.19 9.31
N LEU A 176 10.26 15.25 10.49
CA LEU A 176 9.79 16.13 11.58
C LEU A 176 9.96 17.60 11.21
N LEU A 177 11.10 17.98 10.64
CA LEU A 177 11.30 19.34 10.11
C LEU A 177 10.29 19.65 9.00
N TRP A 178 10.01 18.66 8.12
CA TRP A 178 9.00 18.83 7.07
C TRP A 178 7.60 18.97 7.64
N SER A 179 7.26 18.24 8.70
CA SER A 179 5.98 18.41 9.41
C SER A 179 5.81 19.84 9.94
N LEU A 180 6.88 20.45 10.48
CA LEU A 180 6.86 21.84 10.90
C LEU A 180 6.65 22.80 9.72
N VAL A 181 7.34 22.56 8.59
CA VAL A 181 7.13 23.33 7.35
C VAL A 181 5.67 23.23 6.89
N LEU A 182 5.08 22.05 6.90
CA LEU A 182 3.67 21.84 6.57
C LEU A 182 2.75 22.60 7.51
N ALA A 183 3.02 22.58 8.83
CA ALA A 183 2.25 23.30 9.83
C ALA A 183 2.25 24.82 9.60
N LEU A 184 3.38 25.38 9.18
CA LEU A 184 3.54 26.81 8.95
C LEU A 184 3.01 27.29 7.59
N THR A 185 3.11 26.42 6.55
CA THR A 185 2.85 26.85 5.16
C THR A 185 1.50 26.39 4.60
N LEU A 186 0.98 25.22 5.01
CA LEU A 186 -0.33 24.79 4.55
C LEU A 186 -1.42 25.66 5.15
N LYS A 187 -2.34 26.11 4.31
CA LYS A 187 -3.52 26.85 4.76
C LYS A 187 -4.57 25.86 5.27
N ASN A 188 -5.30 26.30 6.31
CA ASN A 188 -6.41 25.51 6.82
C ASN A 188 -7.57 25.60 5.81
N THR A 189 -7.95 24.47 5.23
CA THR A 189 -9.15 24.38 4.41
C THR A 189 -10.26 23.83 5.27
N GLN A 190 -11.38 24.55 5.31
CA GLN A 190 -12.57 24.06 6.00
C GLN A 190 -13.05 22.77 5.30
N PRO A 191 -13.60 21.81 6.05
CA PRO A 191 -14.33 20.70 5.45
C PRO A 191 -15.38 21.26 4.48
N PRO A 192 -15.72 20.57 3.37
CA PRO A 192 -16.78 21.05 2.49
C PRO A 192 -18.04 21.19 3.34
N GLN A 193 -18.55 22.39 3.44
CA GLN A 193 -19.93 22.58 3.93
C GLN A 193 -20.84 21.82 2.97
N PRO A 194 -21.81 21.04 3.46
CA PRO A 194 -22.81 20.44 2.61
C PRO A 194 -23.42 21.54 1.76
N SER A 195 -23.27 21.45 0.45
CA SER A 195 -23.75 22.45 -0.51
C SER A 195 -25.27 22.49 -0.69
N GLN A 196 -26.02 21.78 0.17
CA GLN A 196 -27.47 21.85 0.23
C GLN A 196 -27.91 21.87 1.70
N PRO A 197 -28.92 22.71 2.06
CA PRO A 197 -29.59 22.56 3.35
C PRO A 197 -30.12 21.12 3.47
N PRO A 198 -30.02 20.51 4.64
CA PRO A 198 -30.48 19.13 4.82
C PRO A 198 -31.95 19.07 4.41
N GLN A 199 -32.26 18.21 3.41
CA GLN A 199 -33.62 17.75 3.23
C GLN A 199 -34.08 17.13 4.55
N PRO A 200 -35.37 17.22 4.95
CA PRO A 200 -35.84 16.90 6.30
C PRO A 200 -35.77 15.42 6.73
N SER A 201 -35.11 14.56 6.00
CA SER A 201 -34.62 13.27 6.49
C SER A 201 -33.24 13.45 7.06
N GLN A 202 -33.09 13.40 8.40
CA GLN A 202 -31.84 13.51 9.13
C GLN A 202 -30.72 12.73 8.42
N PRO A 203 -29.56 13.36 8.10
CA PRO A 203 -28.43 12.61 7.58
C PRO A 203 -28.06 11.54 8.61
N PRO A 204 -27.89 10.28 8.20
CA PRO A 204 -27.54 9.20 9.15
C PRO A 204 -26.26 9.60 9.88
N GLN A 205 -26.26 9.41 11.20
CA GLN A 205 -25.08 9.71 12.03
C GLN A 205 -23.87 8.98 11.43
N PRO A 206 -22.67 9.59 11.45
CA PRO A 206 -21.45 8.99 10.85
C PRO A 206 -21.18 7.55 11.32
N SER A 207 -21.48 7.23 12.59
CA SER A 207 -21.41 5.88 13.14
C SER A 207 -22.40 4.90 12.48
N GLN A 208 -23.58 5.36 12.12
CA GLN A 208 -24.60 4.56 11.43
C GLN A 208 -24.20 4.30 9.97
N LEU A 209 -23.55 5.26 9.32
CA LEU A 209 -23.01 5.09 7.96
C LEU A 209 -21.88 4.05 7.95
N LEU A 210 -20.99 4.08 8.92
CA LEU A 210 -19.89 3.12 9.04
C LEU A 210 -20.41 1.69 9.23
N PHE A 211 -21.37 1.52 10.15
CA PHE A 211 -21.98 0.21 10.42
C PHE A 211 -22.82 -0.30 9.24
N SER A 212 -23.57 0.59 8.58
CA SER A 212 -24.34 0.22 7.40
C SER A 212 -23.46 -0.12 6.19
N ALA A 213 -22.32 0.54 6.01
CA ALA A 213 -21.34 0.18 4.98
C ALA A 213 -20.71 -1.20 5.23
N LEU A 214 -20.36 -1.49 6.49
CA LEU A 214 -19.86 -2.81 6.89
C LEU A 214 -20.91 -3.88 6.60
N ARG A 215 -22.16 -3.67 7.04
CA ARG A 215 -23.27 -4.57 6.77
C ARG A 215 -23.53 -4.75 5.28
N ALA A 216 -23.50 -3.67 4.50
CA ALA A 216 -23.68 -3.70 3.05
C ALA A 216 -22.60 -4.53 2.35
N MET A 217 -21.34 -4.43 2.80
CA MET A 217 -20.22 -5.22 2.28
C MET A 217 -20.39 -6.71 2.63
N PHE A 218 -20.67 -7.04 3.91
CA PHE A 218 -20.83 -8.43 4.36
C PHE A 218 -22.11 -9.09 3.83
N SER A 219 -23.14 -8.32 3.46
CA SER A 219 -24.35 -8.84 2.80
C SER A 219 -24.12 -9.29 1.36
N LYS A 220 -22.95 -8.96 0.76
CA LYS A 220 -22.59 -9.30 -0.60
C LYS A 220 -21.40 -10.29 -0.60
N PRO A 221 -21.63 -11.61 -0.72
CA PRO A 221 -20.54 -12.59 -0.67
C PRO A 221 -19.42 -12.33 -1.69
N ALA A 222 -19.76 -11.80 -2.88
CA ALA A 222 -18.75 -11.42 -3.87
C ALA A 222 -17.80 -10.32 -3.36
N ALA A 223 -18.30 -9.33 -2.60
CA ALA A 223 -17.47 -8.26 -2.03
C ALA A 223 -16.49 -8.82 -0.97
N VAL A 224 -16.95 -9.76 -0.14
CA VAL A 224 -16.10 -10.44 0.86
C VAL A 224 -15.01 -11.26 0.17
N LEU A 225 -15.34 -11.99 -0.89
CA LEU A 225 -14.36 -12.78 -1.64
C LEU A 225 -13.31 -11.88 -2.32
N ILE A 226 -13.70 -10.71 -2.85
CA ILE A 226 -12.75 -9.73 -3.40
C ILE A 226 -11.84 -9.20 -2.28
N ALA A 227 -12.37 -8.90 -1.09
CA ALA A 227 -11.58 -8.43 0.05
C ALA A 227 -10.56 -9.48 0.52
N LEU A 228 -10.95 -10.74 0.57
CA LEU A 228 -10.05 -11.85 0.90
C LEU A 228 -8.98 -12.06 -0.20
N ALA A 229 -9.34 -11.93 -1.46
CA ALA A 229 -8.39 -12.01 -2.58
C ALA A 229 -7.40 -10.83 -2.55
N LEU A 230 -7.85 -9.62 -2.20
CA LEU A 230 -6.97 -8.49 -1.93
C LEU A 230 -6.07 -8.77 -0.73
N GLY A 231 -6.56 -9.49 0.29
CA GLY A 231 -5.74 -9.97 1.41
C GLY A 231 -4.60 -10.89 0.96
N MET A 232 -4.83 -11.74 -0.02
CA MET A 232 -3.77 -12.58 -0.60
C MET A 232 -2.76 -11.75 -1.41
N GLU A 233 -3.22 -10.74 -2.13
CA GLU A 233 -2.32 -9.78 -2.81
C GLU A 233 -1.46 -9.00 -1.81
N VAL A 234 -2.06 -8.43 -0.76
CA VAL A 234 -1.33 -7.73 0.31
C VAL A 234 -0.36 -8.66 1.03
N TYR A 235 -0.74 -9.93 1.24
CA TYR A 235 0.15 -10.94 1.81
C TYR A 235 1.43 -11.09 0.97
N VAL A 236 1.29 -11.20 -0.34
CA VAL A 236 2.42 -11.29 -1.26
C VAL A 236 3.21 -9.97 -1.28
N ASP A 237 2.55 -8.84 -1.39
CA ASP A 237 3.19 -7.51 -1.49
C ASP A 237 4.05 -7.19 -0.26
N VAL A 238 3.51 -7.37 0.94
CA VAL A 238 4.21 -7.05 2.19
C VAL A 238 5.36 -8.03 2.43
N GLY A 239 5.14 -9.33 2.22
CA GLY A 239 6.19 -10.34 2.35
C GLY A 239 7.34 -10.12 1.37
N PHE A 240 7.00 -9.91 0.10
CA PHE A 240 7.96 -9.62 -0.95
C PHE A 240 8.80 -8.37 -0.64
N LYS A 241 8.17 -7.24 -0.35
CA LYS A 241 8.86 -5.98 -0.07
C LYS A 241 9.74 -6.04 1.18
N THR A 242 9.34 -6.84 2.16
CA THR A 242 10.11 -7.01 3.40
C THR A 242 11.38 -7.83 3.15
N TRP A 243 11.28 -8.97 2.46
CA TRP A 243 12.35 -9.95 2.41
C TRP A 243 13.16 -9.96 1.12
N MET A 244 12.60 -9.47 0.00
CA MET A 244 13.27 -9.54 -1.31
C MET A 244 14.62 -8.81 -1.36
N PRO A 245 14.80 -7.61 -0.74
CA PRO A 245 16.11 -6.96 -0.71
C PRO A 245 17.18 -7.84 -0.05
N ASN A 246 16.81 -8.46 1.08
CA ASN A 246 17.72 -9.35 1.80
C ASN A 246 18.02 -10.63 1.01
N TYR A 247 17.01 -11.24 0.38
CA TYR A 247 17.15 -12.39 -0.48
C TYR A 247 18.10 -12.15 -1.64
N LEU A 248 17.97 -11.00 -2.33
CA LEU A 248 18.87 -10.65 -3.45
C LEU A 248 20.32 -10.52 -3.01
N SER A 249 20.56 -9.87 -1.86
CA SER A 249 21.91 -9.70 -1.31
C SER A 249 22.52 -11.01 -0.86
N GLU A 250 21.77 -11.84 -0.12
CA GLU A 250 22.27 -13.11 0.41
C GLU A 250 22.48 -14.17 -0.67
N THR A 251 21.55 -14.25 -1.65
CA THR A 251 21.56 -15.32 -2.66
C THR A 251 22.51 -15.04 -3.81
N PHE A 252 22.54 -13.79 -4.29
CA PHE A 252 23.31 -13.41 -5.48
C PHE A 252 24.58 -12.61 -5.16
N GLY A 253 24.86 -12.31 -3.87
CA GLY A 253 26.05 -11.58 -3.46
C GLY A 253 26.11 -10.12 -3.96
N VAL A 254 24.99 -9.55 -4.41
CA VAL A 254 24.92 -8.15 -4.85
C VAL A 254 24.97 -7.20 -3.65
N SER A 255 25.50 -5.99 -3.84
CA SER A 255 25.57 -4.99 -2.79
C SER A 255 24.18 -4.69 -2.22
N LYS A 256 24.08 -4.37 -0.93
CA LYS A 256 22.82 -4.03 -0.27
C LYS A 256 22.10 -2.87 -0.95
N ALA A 257 22.85 -1.88 -1.49
CA ALA A 257 22.30 -0.78 -2.28
C ALA A 257 21.62 -1.29 -3.58
N SER A 258 22.31 -2.15 -4.31
CA SER A 258 21.78 -2.76 -5.54
C SER A 258 20.57 -3.66 -5.22
N ALA A 259 20.64 -4.45 -4.17
CA ALA A 259 19.55 -5.30 -3.72
C ALA A 259 18.32 -4.48 -3.34
N GLY A 260 18.48 -3.41 -2.55
CA GLY A 260 17.39 -2.50 -2.18
C GLY A 260 16.74 -1.84 -3.38
N LEU A 261 17.54 -1.33 -4.33
CA LEU A 261 17.03 -0.72 -5.55
C LEU A 261 16.25 -1.73 -6.41
N ASN A 262 16.89 -2.84 -6.75
CA ASN A 262 16.36 -3.78 -7.74
C ASN A 262 15.18 -4.60 -7.23
N ALA A 263 15.07 -4.83 -5.92
CA ALA A 263 13.90 -5.47 -5.32
C ALA A 263 12.59 -4.73 -5.61
N VAL A 264 12.64 -3.41 -5.79
CA VAL A 264 11.44 -2.59 -6.06
C VAL A 264 11.38 -2.10 -7.51
N LEU A 265 12.52 -1.77 -8.13
CA LEU A 265 12.59 -1.17 -9.45
C LEU A 265 11.95 -2.06 -10.53
N TRP A 266 12.40 -3.30 -10.67
CA TRP A 266 11.90 -4.23 -11.70
C TRP A 266 10.41 -4.51 -11.54
N HIS A 267 9.98 -4.74 -10.32
CA HIS A 267 8.58 -4.96 -10.00
C HIS A 267 7.71 -3.73 -10.35
N TYR A 268 8.13 -2.51 -10.00
CA TYR A 268 7.34 -1.31 -10.32
C TYR A 268 7.38 -0.94 -11.81
N LEU A 269 8.47 -1.19 -12.52
CA LEU A 269 8.51 -1.05 -13.99
C LEU A 269 7.51 -1.99 -14.66
N GLY A 270 7.47 -3.24 -14.22
CA GLY A 270 6.47 -4.20 -14.68
C GLY A 270 5.05 -3.75 -14.36
N ALA A 271 4.82 -3.32 -13.11
CA ALA A 271 3.50 -2.88 -12.66
C ALA A 271 2.99 -1.67 -13.47
N ALA A 272 3.84 -0.71 -13.79
CA ALA A 272 3.48 0.42 -14.64
C ALA A 272 2.95 -0.03 -16.01
N LEU A 273 3.63 -0.99 -16.66
CA LEU A 273 3.18 -1.58 -17.92
C LEU A 273 1.84 -2.32 -17.72
N GLY A 274 1.75 -3.14 -16.67
CA GLY A 274 0.55 -3.90 -16.34
C GLY A 274 -0.67 -3.04 -16.07
N ILE A 275 -0.51 -1.92 -15.37
CA ILE A 275 -1.59 -0.94 -15.12
C ILE A 275 -2.13 -0.39 -16.44
N VAL A 276 -1.25 0.02 -17.36
CA VAL A 276 -1.66 0.59 -18.65
C VAL A 276 -2.40 -0.45 -19.51
N VAL A 277 -1.90 -1.67 -19.56
CA VAL A 277 -2.54 -2.75 -20.34
C VAL A 277 -3.84 -3.21 -19.67
N GLY A 278 -3.81 -3.47 -18.37
CA GLY A 278 -4.95 -3.98 -17.60
C GLY A 278 -6.14 -3.00 -17.57
N SER A 279 -5.88 -1.70 -17.38
CA SER A 279 -6.93 -0.68 -17.39
C SER A 279 -7.62 -0.59 -18.77
N ARG A 280 -6.83 -0.51 -19.86
CA ARG A 280 -7.38 -0.45 -21.22
C ARG A 280 -8.17 -1.70 -21.58
N LEU A 281 -7.68 -2.87 -21.15
CA LEU A 281 -8.38 -4.14 -21.40
C LEU A 281 -9.71 -4.18 -20.64
N GLY A 282 -9.70 -3.79 -19.35
CA GLY A 282 -10.90 -3.72 -18.51
C GLY A 282 -11.95 -2.79 -19.10
N ASP A 283 -11.58 -1.55 -19.45
CA ASP A 283 -12.51 -0.55 -19.97
C ASP A 283 -13.10 -0.90 -21.33
N ARG A 284 -12.31 -1.59 -22.19
CA ARG A 284 -12.80 -2.02 -23.51
C ARG A 284 -13.75 -3.22 -23.41
N LEU A 285 -13.43 -4.17 -22.58
CA LEU A 285 -14.16 -5.44 -22.54
C LEU A 285 -15.36 -5.43 -21.59
N VAL A 286 -15.42 -4.54 -20.58
CA VAL A 286 -16.55 -4.47 -19.63
C VAL A 286 -17.88 -4.22 -20.31
N LYS A 287 -17.89 -3.52 -21.45
CA LYS A 287 -19.08 -3.28 -22.25
C LYS A 287 -19.66 -4.54 -22.91
N ARG A 288 -18.83 -5.58 -23.11
CA ARG A 288 -19.22 -6.85 -23.73
C ARG A 288 -19.34 -7.98 -22.71
N ILE A 289 -18.49 -7.96 -21.69
CA ILE A 289 -18.40 -9.01 -20.67
C ILE A 289 -18.48 -8.32 -19.30
N PRO A 290 -19.65 -8.27 -18.66
CA PRO A 290 -19.82 -7.57 -17.38
C PRO A 290 -18.90 -8.08 -16.24
N THR A 291 -18.48 -9.35 -16.31
CA THR A 291 -17.59 -9.98 -15.31
C THR A 291 -16.11 -9.86 -15.66
N VAL A 292 -15.74 -9.16 -16.73
CA VAL A 292 -14.35 -9.13 -17.23
C VAL A 292 -13.34 -8.62 -16.20
N ARG A 293 -13.73 -7.68 -15.35
CA ARG A 293 -12.84 -7.17 -14.31
C ARG A 293 -12.42 -8.27 -13.33
N PHE A 294 -13.34 -9.18 -12.97
CA PHE A 294 -13.01 -10.35 -12.13
C PHE A 294 -12.00 -11.28 -12.82
N TRP A 295 -12.13 -11.45 -14.14
CA TRP A 295 -11.20 -12.27 -14.91
C TRP A 295 -9.83 -11.62 -15.08
N ILE A 296 -9.77 -10.28 -15.20
CA ILE A 296 -8.49 -9.55 -15.27
C ILE A 296 -7.78 -9.62 -13.93
N ILE A 297 -8.46 -9.35 -12.80
CA ILE A 297 -7.84 -9.43 -11.48
C ILE A 297 -7.47 -10.88 -11.12
N GLY A 298 -8.34 -11.85 -11.42
CA GLY A 298 -8.05 -13.27 -11.21
C GLY A 298 -6.90 -13.76 -12.10
N GLY A 299 -6.92 -13.40 -13.38
CA GLY A 299 -5.85 -13.71 -14.33
C GLY A 299 -4.51 -13.09 -13.92
N GLY A 300 -4.53 -11.86 -13.38
CA GLY A 300 -3.34 -11.21 -12.82
C GLY A 300 -2.70 -12.03 -11.70
N LEU A 301 -3.49 -12.55 -10.77
CA LEU A 301 -2.98 -13.42 -9.70
C LEU A 301 -2.51 -14.78 -10.24
N LEU A 302 -3.31 -15.44 -11.08
CA LEU A 302 -2.97 -16.77 -11.61
C LEU A 302 -1.70 -16.74 -12.46
N LEU A 303 -1.58 -15.77 -13.37
CA LEU A 303 -0.42 -15.64 -14.26
C LEU A 303 0.79 -15.02 -13.56
N GLY A 304 0.59 -14.27 -12.48
CA GLY A 304 1.68 -13.77 -11.63
C GLY A 304 2.33 -14.84 -10.77
N ALA A 305 1.57 -15.86 -10.32
CA ALA A 305 2.06 -16.91 -9.43
C ALA A 305 3.28 -17.69 -9.99
N PRO A 306 3.35 -18.13 -11.26
CA PRO A 306 4.53 -18.78 -11.81
C PRO A 306 5.79 -17.92 -11.75
N PHE A 307 5.70 -16.59 -11.89
CA PHE A 307 6.84 -15.72 -11.84
C PHE A 307 7.32 -15.46 -10.41
N ILE A 308 6.41 -15.49 -9.42
CA ILE A 308 6.79 -15.52 -8.00
C ILE A 308 7.59 -16.80 -7.70
N PHE A 309 7.13 -17.92 -8.17
CA PHE A 309 7.86 -19.19 -8.02
C PHE A 309 9.21 -19.15 -8.75
N LEU A 310 9.26 -18.67 -9.99
CA LEU A 310 10.48 -18.55 -10.79
C LEU A 310 11.52 -17.66 -10.11
N MET A 311 11.13 -16.48 -9.59
CA MET A 311 12.09 -15.59 -8.90
C MET A 311 12.67 -16.24 -7.64
N SER A 312 11.89 -17.06 -6.92
CA SER A 312 12.35 -17.77 -5.74
C SER A 312 13.31 -18.93 -6.05
N ARG A 313 13.29 -19.46 -7.26
CA ARG A 313 14.14 -20.55 -7.74
C ARG A 313 15.17 -20.13 -8.78
N ALA A 314 15.30 -18.82 -9.01
CA ALA A 314 16.24 -18.30 -9.99
C ALA A 314 17.68 -18.63 -9.62
N THR A 315 18.43 -19.16 -10.58
CA THR A 315 19.86 -19.48 -10.42
C THR A 315 20.75 -18.30 -10.75
N THR A 316 20.26 -17.31 -11.52
CA THR A 316 20.99 -16.11 -11.88
C THR A 316 20.23 -14.86 -11.42
N TYR A 317 20.98 -13.81 -11.10
CA TYR A 317 20.43 -12.52 -10.73
C TYR A 317 19.50 -11.94 -11.80
N LEU A 318 19.93 -12.03 -13.09
CA LEU A 318 19.13 -11.53 -14.21
C LEU A 318 17.79 -12.26 -14.34
N THR A 319 17.77 -13.60 -14.22
CA THR A 319 16.53 -14.37 -14.26
C THR A 319 15.58 -13.96 -13.13
N CYS A 320 16.11 -13.70 -11.93
CA CYS A 320 15.33 -13.20 -10.81
C CYS A 320 14.72 -11.83 -11.11
N CYS A 321 15.50 -10.89 -11.65
CA CYS A 321 15.03 -9.55 -12.04
C CYS A 321 13.95 -9.61 -13.12
N LEU A 322 14.12 -10.43 -14.14
CA LEU A 322 13.12 -10.63 -15.20
C LEU A 322 11.82 -11.25 -14.64
N ALA A 323 11.93 -12.21 -13.73
CA ALA A 323 10.78 -12.79 -13.06
C ALA A 323 10.04 -11.75 -12.21
N MET A 324 10.76 -10.87 -11.47
CA MET A 324 10.17 -9.75 -10.74
C MET A 324 9.46 -8.76 -11.67
N PHE A 325 10.02 -8.47 -12.84
CA PHE A 325 9.39 -7.61 -13.83
C PHE A 325 8.07 -8.22 -14.34
N LEU A 326 8.08 -9.48 -14.74
CA LEU A 326 6.88 -10.18 -15.24
C LEU A 326 5.83 -10.34 -14.13
N PHE A 327 6.23 -10.66 -12.91
CA PHE A 327 5.34 -10.62 -11.75
C PHE A 327 4.70 -9.24 -11.61
N GLY A 328 5.49 -8.17 -11.73
CA GLY A 328 5.00 -6.79 -11.69
C GLY A 328 3.95 -6.50 -12.76
N VAL A 329 4.13 -6.97 -14.00
CA VAL A 329 3.16 -6.78 -15.11
C VAL A 329 1.79 -7.35 -14.74
N PHE A 330 1.75 -8.57 -14.25
CA PHE A 330 0.47 -9.22 -13.88
C PHE A 330 -0.15 -8.58 -12.64
N ARG A 331 0.68 -8.17 -11.68
CA ARG A 331 0.21 -7.41 -10.53
C ARG A 331 -0.38 -6.05 -10.94
N GLY A 332 0.27 -5.31 -11.83
CA GLY A 332 -0.26 -4.03 -12.32
C GLY A 332 -1.62 -4.17 -13.01
N ALA A 333 -1.83 -5.25 -13.77
CA ALA A 333 -3.13 -5.56 -14.34
C ALA A 333 -4.20 -5.82 -13.26
N TYR A 334 -3.83 -6.50 -12.17
CA TYR A 334 -4.67 -6.66 -10.98
C TYR A 334 -4.99 -5.30 -10.35
N ASP A 335 -3.98 -4.51 -9.99
CA ASP A 335 -4.13 -3.24 -9.27
C ASP A 335 -5.05 -2.26 -10.01
N SER A 336 -4.97 -2.21 -11.34
CA SER A 336 -5.77 -1.30 -12.18
C SER A 336 -7.27 -1.61 -12.18
N ASN A 337 -7.69 -2.84 -11.86
CA ASN A 337 -9.09 -3.26 -11.93
C ASN A 337 -9.69 -3.66 -10.57
N ASN A 338 -8.89 -3.83 -9.52
CA ASN A 338 -9.33 -4.35 -8.24
C ASN A 338 -10.43 -3.49 -7.60
N PHE A 339 -10.20 -2.18 -7.43
CA PHE A 339 -11.22 -1.29 -6.87
C PHE A 339 -12.44 -1.13 -7.78
N ALA A 340 -12.24 -1.14 -9.11
CA ALA A 340 -13.35 -1.07 -10.05
C ALA A 340 -14.25 -2.31 -9.92
N ALA A 341 -13.67 -3.52 -9.83
CA ALA A 341 -14.43 -4.75 -9.60
C ALA A 341 -15.15 -4.74 -8.25
N PHE A 342 -14.53 -4.20 -7.20
CA PHE A 342 -15.15 -4.06 -5.89
C PHE A 342 -16.36 -3.10 -5.92
N PHE A 343 -16.23 -1.96 -6.60
CA PHE A 343 -17.30 -0.97 -6.74
C PHE A 343 -18.44 -1.43 -7.65
N ASP A 344 -18.20 -2.36 -8.55
CA ASP A 344 -19.28 -3.00 -9.35
C ASP A 344 -20.23 -3.84 -8.46
N VAL A 345 -19.75 -4.30 -7.28
CA VAL A 345 -20.51 -5.17 -6.36
C VAL A 345 -21.21 -4.37 -5.26
N VAL A 346 -20.57 -3.30 -4.77
CA VAL A 346 -21.04 -2.51 -3.64
C VAL A 346 -21.86 -1.32 -4.13
N GLU A 347 -22.91 -0.96 -3.40
CA GLU A 347 -23.76 0.20 -3.74
C GLU A 347 -22.96 1.52 -3.70
N PRO A 348 -23.17 2.45 -4.69
CA PRO A 348 -22.39 3.69 -4.81
C PRO A 348 -22.33 4.54 -3.53
N ARG A 349 -23.43 4.59 -2.78
CA ARG A 349 -23.51 5.36 -1.51
C ARG A 349 -22.52 4.89 -0.43
N TYR A 350 -22.04 3.65 -0.51
CA TYR A 350 -21.12 3.07 0.47
C TYR A 350 -19.68 2.93 -0.05
N HIS A 351 -19.37 3.32 -1.30
CA HIS A 351 -18.07 3.05 -1.94
C HIS A 351 -16.88 3.49 -1.07
N ALA A 352 -16.89 4.70 -0.50
CA ALA A 352 -15.78 5.21 0.28
C ALA A 352 -15.54 4.41 1.57
N SER A 353 -16.61 4.21 2.36
CA SER A 353 -16.50 3.47 3.62
C SER A 353 -16.21 1.99 3.41
N ALA A 354 -16.85 1.37 2.40
CA ALA A 354 -16.62 -0.03 2.07
C ALA A 354 -15.19 -0.26 1.55
N ALA A 355 -14.63 0.68 0.78
CA ALA A 355 -13.22 0.61 0.35
C ALA A 355 -12.25 0.64 1.55
N GLY A 356 -12.52 1.45 2.57
CA GLY A 356 -11.75 1.45 3.82
C GLY A 356 -11.78 0.10 4.53
N PHE A 357 -12.95 -0.54 4.64
CA PHE A 357 -13.09 -1.87 5.21
C PHE A 357 -12.45 -2.96 4.34
N ASN A 358 -12.57 -2.85 3.02
CA ASN A 358 -11.90 -3.75 2.09
C ASN A 358 -10.37 -3.76 2.31
N LEU A 359 -9.76 -2.57 2.41
CA LEU A 359 -8.35 -2.43 2.73
C LEU A 359 -8.02 -2.95 4.13
N MET A 360 -8.82 -2.62 5.15
CA MET A 360 -8.60 -3.13 6.51
C MET A 360 -8.55 -4.66 6.54
N ILE A 361 -9.53 -5.33 5.93
CA ILE A 361 -9.56 -6.80 5.85
C ILE A 361 -8.31 -7.30 5.10
N ALA A 362 -7.96 -6.68 3.99
CA ALA A 362 -6.79 -7.08 3.21
C ALA A 362 -5.49 -6.99 4.01
N PHE A 363 -5.29 -5.89 4.74
CA PHE A 363 -4.11 -5.73 5.59
C PHE A 363 -4.13 -6.66 6.81
N LEU A 364 -5.29 -6.97 7.40
CA LEU A 364 -5.43 -7.96 8.47
C LEU A 364 -4.99 -9.36 8.05
N PHE A 365 -5.31 -9.79 6.82
CA PHE A 365 -4.85 -11.07 6.29
C PHE A 365 -3.40 -11.00 5.82
N GLY A 366 -3.01 -9.92 5.16
CA GLY A 366 -1.68 -9.74 4.60
C GLY A 366 -0.57 -9.54 5.64
N CYS A 367 -0.89 -9.03 6.84
CA CYS A 367 0.10 -8.67 7.84
C CYS A 367 0.97 -9.84 8.33
N PHE A 368 0.48 -11.07 8.26
CA PHE A 368 1.21 -12.23 8.76
C PHE A 368 2.36 -12.68 7.86
N SER A 369 2.37 -12.26 6.58
CA SER A 369 3.35 -12.70 5.59
C SER A 369 4.81 -12.51 6.03
N PRO A 370 5.25 -11.35 6.54
CA PRO A 370 6.64 -11.17 6.93
C PRO A 370 7.09 -12.12 8.04
N THR A 371 6.22 -12.37 9.02
CA THR A 371 6.54 -13.34 10.11
C THR A 371 6.58 -14.77 9.59
N VAL A 372 5.65 -15.17 8.72
CA VAL A 372 5.63 -16.50 8.13
C VAL A 372 6.87 -16.73 7.25
N LEU A 373 7.28 -15.73 6.45
CA LEU A 373 8.51 -15.83 5.67
C LEU A 373 9.75 -15.89 6.55
N GLY A 374 9.81 -15.11 7.64
CA GLY A 374 10.89 -15.17 8.62
C GLY A 374 10.99 -16.54 9.29
N TRP A 375 9.84 -17.12 9.67
CA TRP A 375 9.79 -18.50 10.20
C TRP A 375 10.25 -19.52 9.17
N THR A 376 9.80 -19.39 7.92
CA THR A 376 10.21 -20.30 6.83
C THR A 376 11.71 -20.15 6.53
N LYS A 377 12.27 -18.94 6.59
CA LYS A 377 13.71 -18.72 6.43
C LYS A 377 14.49 -19.42 7.54
N ALA A 378 14.04 -19.32 8.78
CA ALA A 378 14.71 -19.90 9.95
C ALA A 378 14.72 -21.43 9.95
N HIS A 379 13.69 -22.10 9.41
CA HIS A 379 13.55 -23.55 9.47
C HIS A 379 13.91 -24.25 8.13
N TYR A 380 13.84 -23.56 7.01
CA TYR A 380 14.08 -24.09 5.67
C TYR A 380 15.05 -23.19 4.89
N SER A 381 14.47 -22.22 4.11
CA SER A 381 15.23 -21.24 3.36
C SER A 381 14.34 -20.07 2.94
N MET A 382 14.95 -18.89 2.66
CA MET A 382 14.20 -17.75 2.13
C MET A 382 13.60 -18.06 0.74
N SER A 383 14.30 -18.83 -0.09
CA SER A 383 13.79 -19.29 -1.40
C SER A 383 12.49 -20.08 -1.24
N THR A 384 12.41 -20.99 -0.24
CA THR A 384 11.19 -21.73 0.06
C THR A 384 10.08 -20.80 0.57
N GLY A 385 10.41 -19.86 1.45
CA GLY A 385 9.45 -18.86 1.92
C GLY A 385 8.84 -18.05 0.77
N LEU A 386 9.66 -17.50 -0.10
CA LEU A 386 9.20 -16.74 -1.27
C LEU A 386 8.36 -17.62 -2.22
N ALA A 387 8.69 -18.89 -2.39
CA ALA A 387 7.90 -19.81 -3.21
C ALA A 387 6.45 -19.99 -2.67
N THR A 388 6.25 -19.94 -1.34
CA THR A 388 4.90 -20.06 -0.74
C THR A 388 3.98 -18.88 -1.12
N LEU A 389 4.55 -17.72 -1.46
CA LEU A 389 3.77 -16.57 -1.93
C LEU A 389 3.01 -16.86 -3.23
N ALA A 390 3.54 -17.74 -4.09
CA ALA A 390 2.83 -18.20 -5.29
C ALA A 390 1.53 -18.94 -4.94
N GLY A 391 1.54 -19.71 -3.84
CA GLY A 391 0.34 -20.38 -3.31
C GLY A 391 -0.73 -19.38 -2.86
N ALA A 392 -0.34 -18.28 -2.21
CA ALA A 392 -1.27 -17.21 -1.82
C ALA A 392 -1.95 -16.58 -3.05
N TYR A 393 -1.21 -16.34 -4.12
CA TYR A 393 -1.78 -15.84 -5.39
C TYR A 393 -2.76 -16.83 -6.01
N PHE A 394 -2.44 -18.13 -5.97
CA PHE A 394 -3.36 -19.15 -6.44
C PHE A 394 -4.66 -19.20 -5.62
N VAL A 395 -4.57 -19.08 -4.29
CA VAL A 395 -5.75 -18.97 -3.42
C VAL A 395 -6.57 -17.72 -3.77
N GLY A 396 -5.92 -16.58 -3.96
CA GLY A 396 -6.57 -15.34 -4.40
C GLY A 396 -7.32 -15.50 -5.72
N PHE A 397 -6.72 -16.19 -6.71
CA PHE A 397 -7.40 -16.51 -7.97
C PHE A 397 -8.65 -17.37 -7.75
N VAL A 398 -8.57 -18.41 -6.94
CA VAL A 398 -9.73 -19.28 -6.63
C VAL A 398 -10.86 -18.48 -6.01
N LEU A 399 -10.57 -17.59 -5.04
CA LEU A 399 -11.55 -16.70 -4.43
C LEU A 399 -12.24 -15.82 -5.46
N LEU A 400 -11.49 -15.23 -6.41
CA LEU A 400 -12.04 -14.39 -7.48
C LEU A 400 -12.84 -15.18 -8.51
N ALA A 401 -12.44 -16.39 -8.82
CA ALA A 401 -13.22 -17.29 -9.68
C ALA A 401 -14.59 -17.63 -9.08
N PHE A 402 -14.63 -17.86 -7.75
CA PHE A 402 -15.91 -18.01 -7.05
C PHE A 402 -16.70 -16.71 -7.01
N ALA A 403 -16.05 -15.55 -6.74
CA ALA A 403 -16.72 -14.26 -6.75
C ALA A 403 -17.37 -13.97 -8.11
N SER A 404 -16.71 -14.28 -9.22
CA SER A 404 -17.24 -14.07 -10.57
C SER A 404 -18.49 -14.90 -10.89
N ARG A 405 -18.60 -16.11 -10.29
CA ARG A 405 -19.77 -16.99 -10.44
C ARG A 405 -20.98 -16.53 -9.63
N ILE A 406 -20.73 -15.93 -8.46
CA ILE A 406 -21.80 -15.47 -7.55
C ILE A 406 -22.29 -14.07 -7.96
N TYR A 407 -21.42 -13.28 -8.59
CA TYR A 407 -21.73 -11.93 -9.01
C TYR A 407 -22.80 -11.94 -10.12
N ARG A 408 -23.95 -11.27 -9.85
CA ARG A 408 -25.02 -11.04 -10.82
C ARG A 408 -25.05 -9.55 -11.14
N PRO A 409 -24.77 -9.13 -12.38
CA PRO A 409 -24.88 -7.72 -12.79
C PRO A 409 -26.31 -7.20 -12.60
N GLN A 410 -26.46 -6.05 -11.96
CA GLN A 410 -27.79 -5.47 -11.65
C GLN A 410 -28.58 -5.04 -12.90
N ASN A 411 -27.92 -4.89 -14.05
CA ASN A 411 -28.55 -4.39 -15.29
C ASN A 411 -29.35 -5.43 -16.08
N LEU A 412 -29.34 -6.71 -15.73
CA LEU A 412 -30.13 -7.74 -16.44
C LEU A 412 -31.58 -7.85 -15.96
N SER A 413 -31.91 -7.21 -14.81
CA SER A 413 -33.28 -7.24 -14.27
C SER A 413 -34.22 -6.16 -14.84
N GLN A 414 -33.68 -5.09 -15.45
CA GLN A 414 -34.52 -4.00 -16.01
C GLN A 414 -34.92 -4.21 -17.47
N THR A 415 -34.26 -5.11 -18.18
CA THR A 415 -34.62 -5.40 -19.60
C THR A 415 -35.69 -6.49 -19.76
N ASN A 416 -36.03 -7.25 -18.71
CA ASN A 416 -37.03 -8.29 -18.75
C ASN A 416 -38.45 -7.86 -18.28
N THR A 417 -38.63 -6.60 -17.84
CA THR A 417 -39.94 -6.07 -17.42
C THR A 417 -40.57 -5.13 -18.45
N SER A 418 -39.94 -4.99 -19.61
CA SER A 418 -40.45 -4.18 -20.73
C SER A 418 -40.66 -5.01 -22.02
N LYS A 419 -41.08 -6.28 -21.88
CA LYS A 419 -41.65 -7.04 -23.02
C LYS A 419 -43.01 -7.59 -22.64
#